data_9e14911bab491fab636368da1fd4a975
#
_entry.id   9e14911bab491fab636368da1fd4a975
#
_cell.length_a   1.000
_cell.length_b   1.000
_cell.length_c   1.000
_cell.angle_alpha   90.00
_cell.angle_beta   90.00
_cell.angle_gamma   90.00
#
_symmetry.space_group_name_H-M   'P 1'
#
loop_
_entity.id
_entity.type
_entity.pdbx_description
1 polymer ?
#
loop_
_entity_poly.entity_id
_entity_poly.type
_entity_poly.pdbx_seq_one_letter_code
_entity_poly.pdbx_strand_id
1 'polypeptide(L)'
;MDTTHVLQGQVAAVTGAASGIGLASATAMARAGARVVLIDRDGAALETACAAIGPNALPLVLDLLDPAQCASLLDRTLALAGRLDIFHANAGLYIGGDLVEAEPDAIDRMLNLNVNVVMKNVHNVLPHMIARGSGDILVTSSLAAHFPTPWEPVYASSKWAVNCFVQTVRRQVFKHGIRVGSVSPGPVITSLLADWPAEKLAQARASGSLIDAAEVAEVLLFMLTRPRGMTIRDVVLMPTNFDL
;
A
#
# COMPACT_ATOMS: atom_id res chain seq x y z
N MET A 1 2.83 23.83 2.67
CA MET A 1 4.17 23.61 2.11
C MET A 1 4.01 23.25 0.65
N ASP A 2 4.76 23.89 -0.23
CA ASP A 2 4.79 23.47 -1.63
C ASP A 2 5.46 22.07 -1.68
N THR A 3 4.68 21.07 -2.04
CA THR A 3 5.16 19.66 -2.14
C THR A 3 5.57 19.30 -3.58
N THR A 4 5.50 20.27 -4.48
CA THR A 4 5.92 20.11 -5.87
C THR A 4 7.43 19.83 -5.92
N HIS A 5 7.83 18.75 -6.57
CA HIS A 5 9.24 18.35 -6.74
C HIS A 5 10.00 17.82 -5.51
N VAL A 6 9.35 17.61 -4.35
CA VAL A 6 10.05 17.07 -3.15
C VAL A 6 10.56 15.64 -3.33
N LEU A 7 10.04 14.87 -4.30
CA LEU A 7 10.49 13.53 -4.68
C LEU A 7 11.20 13.52 -6.04
N GLN A 8 11.65 14.68 -6.54
CA GLN A 8 12.34 14.79 -7.82
C GLN A 8 13.57 13.86 -7.89
N GLY A 9 13.68 13.08 -8.97
CA GLY A 9 14.79 12.15 -9.20
C GLY A 9 14.69 10.83 -8.42
N GLN A 10 13.61 10.62 -7.64
CA GLN A 10 13.33 9.35 -6.99
C GLN A 10 12.43 8.47 -7.86
N VAL A 11 12.56 7.16 -7.67
CA VAL A 11 11.70 6.14 -8.28
C VAL A 11 10.91 5.44 -7.19
N ALA A 12 9.60 5.42 -7.35
CA ALA A 12 8.67 4.68 -6.49
C ALA A 12 8.09 3.47 -7.24
N ALA A 13 7.85 2.37 -6.53
CA ALA A 13 7.04 1.25 -7.00
C ALA A 13 5.87 1.04 -6.06
N VAL A 14 4.66 0.96 -6.60
CA VAL A 14 3.41 0.85 -5.84
C VAL A 14 2.63 -0.37 -6.30
N THR A 15 2.33 -1.30 -5.40
CA THR A 15 1.53 -2.49 -5.71
C THR A 15 0.03 -2.24 -5.49
N GLY A 16 -0.83 -2.89 -6.28
CA GLY A 16 -2.27 -2.61 -6.29
C GLY A 16 -2.57 -1.18 -6.76
N ALA A 17 -1.81 -0.71 -7.74
CA ALA A 17 -1.80 0.70 -8.15
C ALA A 17 -2.84 1.05 -9.24
N ALA A 18 -3.61 0.08 -9.71
CA ALA A 18 -4.67 0.33 -10.70
C ALA A 18 -5.90 1.04 -10.11
N SER A 19 -6.07 1.05 -8.79
CA SER A 19 -7.25 1.65 -8.14
C SER A 19 -6.98 2.09 -6.69
N GLY A 20 -7.96 2.73 -6.06
CA GLY A 20 -8.03 3.00 -4.63
C GLY A 20 -6.79 3.74 -4.07
N ILE A 21 -6.33 3.31 -2.89
CA ILE A 21 -5.19 3.92 -2.20
C ILE A 21 -3.92 3.81 -3.03
N GLY A 22 -3.69 2.68 -3.73
CA GLY A 22 -2.52 2.48 -4.58
C GLY A 22 -2.44 3.52 -5.69
N LEU A 23 -3.53 3.73 -6.42
CA LEU A 23 -3.61 4.74 -7.48
C LEU A 23 -3.46 6.16 -6.93
N ALA A 24 -4.13 6.47 -5.82
CA ALA A 24 -4.03 7.78 -5.19
C ALA A 24 -2.59 8.08 -4.74
N SER A 25 -1.91 7.11 -4.12
CA SER A 25 -0.51 7.27 -3.68
C SER A 25 0.45 7.38 -4.86
N ALA A 26 0.28 6.58 -5.92
CA ALA A 26 1.07 6.70 -7.14
C ALA A 26 0.92 8.09 -7.77
N THR A 27 -0.32 8.59 -7.84
CA THR A 27 -0.63 9.93 -8.34
C THR A 27 0.02 11.03 -7.49
N ALA A 28 -0.07 10.94 -6.16
CA ALA A 28 0.54 11.91 -5.26
C ALA A 28 2.08 11.92 -5.37
N MET A 29 2.71 10.75 -5.42
CA MET A 29 4.16 10.63 -5.61
C MET A 29 4.62 11.18 -6.97
N ALA A 30 3.86 10.91 -8.05
CA ALA A 30 4.17 11.44 -9.36
C ALA A 30 4.04 12.97 -9.44
N ARG A 31 3.03 13.55 -8.81
CA ARG A 31 2.86 15.01 -8.67
C ARG A 31 3.97 15.63 -7.85
N ALA A 32 4.50 14.91 -6.88
CA ALA A 32 5.65 15.32 -6.08
C ALA A 32 7.01 15.16 -6.83
N GLY A 33 7.00 14.75 -8.09
CA GLY A 33 8.17 14.66 -8.96
C GLY A 33 8.83 13.29 -9.03
N ALA A 34 8.32 12.26 -8.36
CA ALA A 34 8.83 10.91 -8.50
C ALA A 34 8.43 10.28 -9.84
N ARG A 35 9.30 9.42 -10.37
CA ARG A 35 8.91 8.46 -11.40
C ARG A 35 8.30 7.24 -10.72
N VAL A 36 7.09 6.84 -11.11
CA VAL A 36 6.33 5.81 -10.39
C VAL A 36 6.05 4.61 -11.27
N VAL A 37 6.46 3.43 -10.82
CA VAL A 37 6.10 2.13 -11.42
C VAL A 37 4.81 1.66 -10.75
N LEU A 38 3.71 1.67 -11.50
CA LEU A 38 2.41 1.18 -11.06
C LEU A 38 2.34 -0.32 -11.32
N ILE A 39 2.13 -1.10 -10.27
CA ILE A 39 2.13 -2.56 -10.33
C ILE A 39 0.73 -3.07 -10.00
N ASP A 40 0.12 -3.80 -10.93
CA ASP A 40 -1.17 -4.48 -10.74
C ASP A 40 -1.30 -5.65 -11.72
N ARG A 41 -2.26 -6.54 -11.47
CA ARG A 41 -2.61 -7.61 -12.42
C ARG A 41 -3.53 -7.14 -13.55
N ASP A 42 -4.26 -6.04 -13.35
CA ASP A 42 -5.17 -5.48 -14.36
C ASP A 42 -4.41 -4.51 -15.28
N GLY A 43 -3.95 -5.04 -16.41
CA GLY A 43 -3.20 -4.26 -17.40
C GLY A 43 -3.99 -3.10 -18.00
N ALA A 44 -5.28 -3.29 -18.28
CA ALA A 44 -6.12 -2.24 -18.89
C ALA A 44 -6.35 -1.07 -17.91
N ALA A 45 -6.60 -1.39 -16.63
CA ALA A 45 -6.72 -0.38 -15.60
C ALA A 45 -5.40 0.35 -15.36
N LEU A 46 -4.24 -0.35 -15.40
CA LEU A 46 -2.92 0.27 -15.33
C LEU A 46 -2.64 1.25 -16.47
N GLU A 47 -2.97 0.88 -17.69
CA GLU A 47 -2.80 1.76 -18.86
C GLU A 47 -3.61 3.04 -18.69
N THR A 48 -4.88 2.92 -18.27
CA THR A 48 -5.76 4.05 -17.98
C THR A 48 -5.18 4.94 -16.87
N ALA A 49 -4.70 4.33 -15.78
CA ALA A 49 -4.10 5.04 -14.65
C ALA A 49 -2.81 5.80 -15.08
N CYS A 50 -1.93 5.14 -15.82
CA CYS A 50 -0.70 5.75 -16.32
C CYS A 50 -0.98 6.90 -17.28
N ALA A 51 -1.95 6.77 -18.18
CA ALA A 51 -2.37 7.84 -19.08
C ALA A 51 -2.89 9.07 -18.32
N ALA A 52 -3.64 8.86 -17.24
CA ALA A 52 -4.15 9.94 -16.39
C ALA A 52 -3.06 10.64 -15.56
N ILE A 53 -2.04 9.91 -15.09
CA ILE A 53 -0.92 10.46 -14.31
C ILE A 53 0.08 11.18 -15.22
N GLY A 54 0.31 10.64 -16.41
CA GLY A 54 1.23 11.23 -17.41
C GLY A 54 2.63 10.60 -17.40
N PRO A 55 3.66 11.32 -17.91
CA PRO A 55 4.96 10.76 -18.29
C PRO A 55 5.78 10.19 -17.11
N ASN A 56 5.43 10.50 -15.89
CA ASN A 56 6.11 9.98 -14.69
C ASN A 56 5.58 8.60 -14.26
N ALA A 57 4.54 8.07 -14.91
CA ALA A 57 3.93 6.79 -14.59
C ALA A 57 4.34 5.69 -15.57
N LEU A 58 4.73 4.54 -15.05
CA LEU A 58 5.16 3.37 -15.81
C LEU A 58 4.32 2.16 -15.41
N PRO A 59 3.60 1.52 -16.33
CA PRO A 59 2.82 0.33 -16.01
C PRO A 59 3.73 -0.91 -15.90
N LEU A 60 3.45 -1.75 -14.91
CA LEU A 60 4.07 -3.06 -14.74
C LEU A 60 3.01 -4.09 -14.38
N VAL A 61 2.58 -4.87 -15.36
CA VAL A 61 1.58 -5.92 -15.15
C VAL A 61 2.23 -7.11 -14.45
N LEU A 62 1.75 -7.41 -13.23
CA LEU A 62 2.17 -8.53 -12.39
C LEU A 62 0.99 -9.08 -11.60
N ASP A 63 0.77 -10.39 -11.65
CA ASP A 63 -0.02 -11.08 -10.64
C ASP A 63 0.89 -11.48 -9.47
N LEU A 64 0.74 -10.81 -8.35
CA LEU A 64 1.55 -11.05 -7.16
C LEU A 64 1.22 -12.39 -6.46
N LEU A 65 0.10 -13.02 -6.81
CA LEU A 65 -0.23 -14.37 -6.35
C LEU A 65 0.51 -15.46 -7.15
N ASP A 66 1.00 -15.13 -8.34
CA ASP A 66 1.94 -15.99 -9.08
C ASP A 66 3.35 -15.85 -8.46
N PRO A 67 3.94 -16.96 -7.94
CA PRO A 67 5.23 -16.90 -7.25
C PRO A 67 6.38 -16.39 -8.13
N ALA A 68 6.40 -16.73 -9.42
CA ALA A 68 7.45 -16.32 -10.34
C ALA A 68 7.35 -14.83 -10.68
N GLN A 69 6.13 -14.34 -10.92
CA GLN A 69 5.90 -12.93 -11.15
C GLN A 69 6.18 -12.09 -9.90
N CYS A 70 5.74 -12.54 -8.72
CA CYS A 70 6.04 -11.90 -7.45
C CYS A 70 7.56 -11.77 -7.22
N ALA A 71 8.32 -12.84 -7.47
CA ALA A 71 9.78 -12.85 -7.33
C ALA A 71 10.47 -11.89 -8.31
N SER A 72 9.91 -11.65 -9.50
CA SER A 72 10.47 -10.79 -10.54
C SER A 72 10.23 -9.28 -10.33
N LEU A 73 9.49 -8.88 -9.29
CA LEU A 73 9.04 -7.49 -9.08
C LEU A 73 10.20 -6.49 -9.11
N LEU A 74 11.26 -6.74 -8.34
CA LEU A 74 12.40 -5.82 -8.26
C LEU A 74 13.12 -5.72 -9.61
N ASP A 75 13.48 -6.86 -10.20
CA ASP A 75 14.25 -6.88 -11.47
C ASP A 75 13.50 -6.17 -12.58
N ARG A 76 12.18 -6.41 -12.70
CA ARG A 76 11.35 -5.74 -13.69
C ARG A 76 11.17 -4.24 -13.40
N THR A 77 11.09 -3.86 -12.12
CA THR A 77 11.07 -2.45 -11.72
C THR A 77 12.39 -1.75 -12.12
N LEU A 78 13.53 -2.40 -11.85
CA LEU A 78 14.84 -1.85 -12.21
C LEU A 78 15.04 -1.79 -13.72
N ALA A 79 14.56 -2.78 -14.47
CA ALA A 79 14.60 -2.77 -15.94
C ALA A 79 13.80 -1.59 -16.53
N LEU A 80 12.66 -1.23 -15.94
CA LEU A 80 11.80 -0.13 -16.40
C LEU A 80 12.32 1.25 -15.97
N ALA A 81 12.79 1.37 -14.73
CA ALA A 81 13.03 2.67 -14.11
C ALA A 81 14.50 2.91 -13.69
N GLY A 82 15.37 1.91 -13.78
CA GLY A 82 16.80 1.99 -13.49
C GLY A 82 17.19 1.98 -12.01
N ARG A 83 16.24 2.27 -11.11
CA ARG A 83 16.46 2.33 -9.65
C ARG A 83 15.15 2.11 -8.90
N LEU A 84 15.25 1.91 -7.58
CA LEU A 84 14.10 1.90 -6.68
C LEU A 84 14.49 2.60 -5.37
N ASP A 85 13.78 3.67 -5.02
CA ASP A 85 14.00 4.46 -3.81
C ASP A 85 12.86 4.30 -2.81
N ILE A 86 11.62 4.14 -3.31
CA ILE A 86 10.41 4.04 -2.51
C ILE A 86 9.65 2.78 -2.94
N PHE A 87 9.35 1.91 -2.00
CA PHE A 87 8.48 0.75 -2.22
C PHE A 87 7.23 0.87 -1.36
N HIS A 88 6.06 0.91 -2.01
CA HIS A 88 4.77 0.92 -1.34
C HIS A 88 4.05 -0.42 -1.56
N ALA A 89 4.08 -1.29 -0.55
CA ALA A 89 3.33 -2.54 -0.49
C ALA A 89 1.87 -2.22 -0.10
N ASN A 90 1.02 -2.09 -1.12
CA ASN A 90 -0.38 -1.69 -0.93
C ASN A 90 -1.37 -2.76 -1.39
N ALA A 91 -1.02 -3.62 -2.36
CA ALA A 91 -1.92 -4.67 -2.83
C ALA A 91 -2.47 -5.51 -1.67
N GLY A 92 -3.78 -5.74 -1.68
CA GLY A 92 -4.44 -6.51 -0.65
C GLY A 92 -5.84 -6.95 -1.07
N LEU A 93 -6.38 -7.92 -0.32
CA LEU A 93 -7.74 -8.44 -0.44
C LEU A 93 -8.46 -8.25 0.91
N TYR A 94 -9.77 -8.24 0.84
CA TYR A 94 -10.65 -8.17 1.99
C TYR A 94 -11.61 -9.35 2.00
N ILE A 95 -11.80 -9.95 3.16
CA ILE A 95 -12.86 -10.92 3.46
C ILE A 95 -13.45 -10.50 4.80
N GLY A 96 -14.71 -10.14 4.79
CA GLY A 96 -15.51 -9.87 5.97
C GLY A 96 -16.55 -10.97 6.21
N GLY A 97 -17.27 -10.86 7.30
CA GLY A 97 -18.35 -11.80 7.72
C GLY A 97 -17.89 -12.79 8.77
N ASP A 98 -18.81 -13.67 9.14
CA ASP A 98 -18.58 -14.69 10.16
C ASP A 98 -17.59 -15.75 9.66
N LEU A 99 -16.69 -16.17 10.54
CA LEU A 99 -15.63 -17.13 10.19
C LEU A 99 -16.19 -18.47 9.66
N VAL A 100 -17.34 -18.90 10.18
CA VAL A 100 -17.97 -20.15 9.77
C VAL A 100 -18.46 -20.15 8.32
N GLU A 101 -18.67 -18.95 7.75
CA GLU A 101 -19.13 -18.78 6.37
C GLU A 101 -17.96 -18.50 5.40
N ALA A 102 -16.76 -18.31 5.91
CA ALA A 102 -15.59 -18.00 5.09
C ALA A 102 -15.11 -19.24 4.32
N GLU A 103 -14.96 -19.10 2.99
CA GLU A 103 -14.42 -20.16 2.15
C GLU A 103 -12.91 -20.35 2.39
N PRO A 104 -12.42 -21.58 2.68
CA PRO A 104 -11.00 -21.84 2.98
C PRO A 104 -10.04 -21.33 1.90
N ASP A 105 -10.35 -21.53 0.62
CA ASP A 105 -9.52 -21.06 -0.49
C ASP A 105 -9.44 -19.51 -0.54
N ALA A 106 -10.49 -18.82 -0.14
CA ALA A 106 -10.50 -17.37 -0.03
C ALA A 106 -9.62 -16.90 1.14
N ILE A 107 -9.63 -17.62 2.26
CA ILE A 107 -8.74 -17.38 3.40
C ILE A 107 -7.28 -17.50 2.95
N ASP A 108 -6.90 -18.60 2.32
CA ASP A 108 -5.56 -18.85 1.83
C ASP A 108 -5.10 -17.76 0.85
N ARG A 109 -5.96 -17.42 -0.08
CA ARG A 109 -5.69 -16.38 -1.07
C ARG A 109 -5.46 -15.01 -0.43
N MET A 110 -6.29 -14.62 0.55
CA MET A 110 -6.14 -13.35 1.25
C MET A 110 -4.88 -13.34 2.11
N LEU A 111 -4.61 -14.37 2.90
CA LEU A 111 -3.40 -14.47 3.70
C LEU A 111 -2.14 -14.46 2.83
N ASN A 112 -2.18 -15.14 1.68
CA ASN A 112 -1.06 -15.13 0.74
C ASN A 112 -0.81 -13.72 0.21
N LEU A 113 -1.82 -12.99 -0.26
CA LEU A 113 -1.63 -11.63 -0.77
C LEU A 113 -1.29 -10.63 0.34
N ASN A 114 -2.07 -10.61 1.42
CA ASN A 114 -1.93 -9.58 2.46
C ASN A 114 -0.68 -9.76 3.33
N VAL A 115 -0.18 -10.99 3.49
CA VAL A 115 0.92 -11.29 4.41
C VAL A 115 2.15 -11.79 3.65
N ASN A 116 2.04 -12.96 2.99
CA ASN A 116 3.21 -13.60 2.38
C ASN A 116 3.82 -12.77 1.26
N VAL A 117 2.99 -12.21 0.37
CA VAL A 117 3.43 -11.35 -0.74
C VAL A 117 4.10 -10.09 -0.21
N VAL A 118 3.53 -9.44 0.82
CA VAL A 118 4.15 -8.26 1.44
C VAL A 118 5.54 -8.61 1.99
N MET A 119 5.67 -9.70 2.74
CA MET A 119 6.94 -10.15 3.30
C MET A 119 7.97 -10.48 2.21
N LYS A 120 7.56 -11.20 1.17
CA LYS A 120 8.42 -11.58 0.03
C LYS A 120 8.90 -10.36 -0.75
N ASN A 121 8.01 -9.42 -1.05
CA ASN A 121 8.39 -8.22 -1.80
C ASN A 121 9.32 -7.32 -0.97
N VAL A 122 9.06 -7.14 0.31
CA VAL A 122 9.98 -6.41 1.20
C VAL A 122 11.35 -7.12 1.25
N HIS A 123 11.37 -8.45 1.40
CA HIS A 123 12.61 -9.23 1.32
C HIS A 123 13.36 -8.99 0.01
N ASN A 124 12.67 -8.97 -1.12
CA ASN A 124 13.28 -8.80 -2.45
C ASN A 124 13.88 -7.40 -2.65
N VAL A 125 13.24 -6.34 -2.16
CA VAL A 125 13.72 -4.96 -2.37
C VAL A 125 14.81 -4.56 -1.36
N LEU A 126 14.86 -5.16 -0.18
CA LEU A 126 15.81 -4.80 0.88
C LEU A 126 17.28 -4.87 0.47
N PRO A 127 17.79 -5.94 -0.18
CA PRO A 127 19.20 -6.00 -0.59
C PRO A 127 19.62 -4.83 -1.49
N HIS A 128 18.75 -4.44 -2.42
CA HIS A 128 18.97 -3.29 -3.30
C HIS A 128 19.06 -1.97 -2.50
N MET A 129 18.14 -1.73 -1.57
CA MET A 129 18.14 -0.54 -0.73
C MET A 129 19.32 -0.51 0.25
N ILE A 130 19.69 -1.66 0.83
CA ILE A 130 20.86 -1.81 1.72
C ILE A 130 22.15 -1.46 0.97
N ALA A 131 22.34 -2.01 -0.23
CA ALA A 131 23.52 -1.72 -1.05
C ALA A 131 23.64 -0.24 -1.40
N ARG A 132 22.52 0.48 -1.47
CA ARG A 132 22.46 1.92 -1.74
C ARG A 132 22.57 2.79 -0.48
N GLY A 133 22.44 2.20 0.72
CA GLY A 133 22.44 2.93 1.99
C GLY A 133 21.23 3.87 2.15
N SER A 134 20.15 3.67 1.40
CA SER A 134 18.95 4.52 1.42
C SER A 134 17.76 3.81 0.81
N GLY A 135 16.58 4.02 1.38
CA GLY A 135 15.30 3.54 0.86
C GLY A 135 14.14 3.86 1.80
N ASP A 136 12.94 3.84 1.25
CA ASP A 136 11.69 4.00 1.99
C ASP A 136 10.75 2.86 1.65
N ILE A 137 10.28 2.16 2.68
CA ILE A 137 9.27 1.10 2.55
C ILE A 137 8.03 1.54 3.31
N LEU A 138 6.93 1.66 2.60
CA LEU A 138 5.61 1.95 3.15
C LEU A 138 4.69 0.75 2.95
N VAL A 139 3.86 0.47 3.94
CA VAL A 139 2.89 -0.63 3.87
C VAL A 139 1.51 -0.11 4.22
N THR A 140 0.52 -0.43 3.38
CA THR A 140 -0.89 -0.20 3.71
C THR A 140 -1.37 -1.31 4.65
N SER A 141 -1.45 -0.95 5.92
CA SER A 141 -2.07 -1.77 6.96
C SER A 141 -3.58 -1.46 7.05
N SER A 142 -4.14 -1.42 8.22
CA SER A 142 -5.55 -1.09 8.48
C SER A 142 -5.73 -0.71 9.93
N LEU A 143 -6.80 0.02 10.24
CA LEU A 143 -7.29 0.19 11.60
C LEU A 143 -7.53 -1.17 12.29
N ALA A 144 -7.94 -2.20 11.53
CA ALA A 144 -8.09 -3.58 12.00
C ALA A 144 -6.79 -4.24 12.51
N ALA A 145 -5.61 -3.61 12.30
CA ALA A 145 -4.34 -4.03 12.90
C ALA A 145 -4.14 -3.50 14.33
N HIS A 146 -5.04 -2.71 14.85
CA HIS A 146 -4.97 -2.07 16.17
C HIS A 146 -6.11 -2.49 17.09
N PHE A 147 -7.21 -2.96 16.50
CA PHE A 147 -8.40 -3.39 17.22
C PHE A 147 -8.90 -4.74 16.68
N PRO A 148 -9.23 -5.71 17.53
CA PRO A 148 -9.82 -6.97 17.08
C PRO A 148 -11.25 -6.72 16.62
N THR A 149 -11.50 -6.83 15.32
CA THR A 149 -12.80 -6.59 14.69
C THR A 149 -13.54 -7.93 14.51
N PRO A 150 -14.65 -8.17 15.21
CA PRO A 150 -15.32 -9.47 15.19
C PRO A 150 -15.97 -9.82 13.85
N TRP A 151 -16.29 -8.85 13.02
CA TRP A 151 -16.92 -9.04 11.70
C TRP A 151 -15.91 -9.28 10.55
N GLU A 152 -14.61 -9.39 10.84
CA GLU A 152 -13.56 -9.60 9.83
C GLU A 152 -12.33 -10.32 10.41
N PRO A 153 -12.51 -11.46 11.12
CA PRO A 153 -11.44 -12.05 11.92
C PRO A 153 -10.20 -12.44 11.13
N VAL A 154 -10.37 -12.94 9.90
CA VAL A 154 -9.23 -13.33 9.04
C VAL A 154 -8.50 -12.08 8.52
N TYR A 155 -9.24 -11.06 8.08
CA TYR A 155 -8.66 -9.81 7.63
C TYR A 155 -7.89 -9.11 8.75
N ALA A 156 -8.51 -8.94 9.92
CA ALA A 156 -7.86 -8.35 11.09
C ALA A 156 -6.56 -9.10 11.43
N SER A 157 -6.59 -10.44 11.49
CA SER A 157 -5.40 -11.26 11.74
C SER A 157 -4.30 -11.01 10.72
N SER A 158 -4.64 -10.88 9.42
CA SER A 158 -3.66 -10.56 8.38
C SER A 158 -3.00 -9.19 8.59
N LYS A 159 -3.77 -8.18 9.02
CA LYS A 159 -3.27 -6.82 9.25
C LYS A 159 -2.45 -6.70 10.54
N TRP A 160 -2.78 -7.45 11.58
CA TRP A 160 -1.93 -7.61 12.78
C TRP A 160 -0.57 -8.24 12.44
N ALA A 161 -0.56 -9.29 11.61
CA ALA A 161 0.68 -9.91 11.14
C ALA A 161 1.57 -8.93 10.39
N VAL A 162 0.99 -8.16 9.47
CA VAL A 162 1.72 -7.15 8.68
C VAL A 162 2.24 -6.02 9.58
N ASN A 163 1.45 -5.53 10.52
CA ASN A 163 1.88 -4.47 11.43
C ASN A 163 3.06 -4.92 12.31
N CYS A 164 2.99 -6.15 12.84
CA CYS A 164 4.12 -6.75 13.57
C CYS A 164 5.37 -6.85 12.68
N PHE A 165 5.23 -7.35 11.45
CA PHE A 165 6.32 -7.49 10.50
C PHE A 165 7.00 -6.15 10.19
N VAL A 166 6.24 -5.11 9.85
CA VAL A 166 6.74 -3.76 9.56
C VAL A 166 7.57 -3.21 10.72
N GLN A 167 7.06 -3.32 11.95
CA GLN A 167 7.76 -2.83 13.14
C GLN A 167 9.05 -3.60 13.42
N THR A 168 9.06 -4.90 13.14
CA THR A 168 10.23 -5.76 13.35
C THR A 168 11.31 -5.50 12.30
N VAL A 169 10.93 -5.46 11.00
CA VAL A 169 11.87 -5.17 9.91
C VAL A 169 12.51 -3.79 10.07
N ARG A 170 11.72 -2.77 10.44
CA ARG A 170 12.25 -1.43 10.71
C ARG A 170 13.44 -1.48 11.69
N ARG A 171 13.36 -2.31 12.72
CA ARG A 171 14.43 -2.45 13.73
C ARG A 171 15.67 -3.19 13.22
N GLN A 172 15.55 -3.95 12.15
CA GLN A 172 16.68 -4.61 11.51
C GLN A 172 17.43 -3.70 10.54
N VAL A 173 16.70 -2.81 9.84
CA VAL A 173 17.24 -2.11 8.67
C VAL A 173 17.56 -0.64 8.89
N PHE A 174 17.17 -0.01 10.01
CA PHE A 174 17.42 1.41 10.28
C PHE A 174 18.92 1.79 10.20
N LYS A 175 19.80 0.88 10.61
CA LYS A 175 21.27 1.06 10.53
C LYS A 175 21.80 1.17 9.09
N HIS A 176 21.01 0.79 8.11
CA HIS A 176 21.33 0.90 6.69
C HIS A 176 20.71 2.13 6.03
N GLY A 177 20.20 3.08 6.81
CA GLY A 177 19.56 4.30 6.28
C GLY A 177 18.18 4.05 5.64
N ILE A 178 17.55 2.89 5.90
CA ILE A 178 16.24 2.54 5.35
C ILE A 178 15.16 2.88 6.36
N ARG A 179 14.10 3.58 5.89
CA ARG A 179 12.92 3.87 6.69
C ARG A 179 11.82 2.87 6.32
N VAL A 180 11.16 2.32 7.33
CA VAL A 180 10.01 1.41 7.14
C VAL A 180 8.88 1.90 8.03
N GLY A 181 7.70 2.08 7.46
CA GLY A 181 6.51 2.52 8.16
C GLY A 181 5.23 2.01 7.53
N SER A 182 4.13 2.18 8.24
CA SER A 182 2.79 1.80 7.80
C SER A 182 1.80 2.94 7.90
N VAL A 183 0.79 2.92 7.04
CA VAL A 183 -0.44 3.68 7.19
C VAL A 183 -1.56 2.69 7.50
N SER A 184 -2.37 3.01 8.50
CA SER A 184 -3.45 2.16 9.03
C SER A 184 -4.79 2.89 8.93
N PRO A 185 -5.38 2.98 7.73
CA PRO A 185 -6.65 3.68 7.54
C PRO A 185 -7.83 2.86 8.08
N GLY A 186 -8.86 3.58 8.53
CA GLY A 186 -10.21 3.07 8.69
C GLY A 186 -10.88 2.82 7.33
N PRO A 187 -12.22 2.84 7.24
CA PRO A 187 -12.93 2.60 5.99
C PRO A 187 -12.60 3.66 4.93
N VAL A 188 -12.01 3.23 3.79
CA VAL A 188 -11.64 4.08 2.66
C VAL A 188 -12.54 3.78 1.47
N ILE A 189 -12.97 4.82 0.77
CA ILE A 189 -13.75 4.70 -0.46
C ILE A 189 -12.88 4.09 -1.56
N THR A 190 -12.98 2.78 -1.75
CA THR A 190 -12.23 1.99 -2.72
C THR A 190 -13.09 0.85 -3.25
N SER A 191 -12.57 0.10 -4.22
CA SER A 191 -13.21 -1.14 -4.70
C SER A 191 -13.39 -2.22 -3.62
N LEU A 192 -12.67 -2.13 -2.49
CA LEU A 192 -12.88 -3.03 -1.35
C LEU A 192 -14.25 -2.84 -0.66
N LEU A 193 -14.93 -1.71 -0.89
CA LEU A 193 -16.30 -1.47 -0.43
C LEU A 193 -17.35 -1.80 -1.51
N ALA A 194 -16.96 -2.40 -2.63
CA ALA A 194 -17.89 -2.70 -3.74
C ALA A 194 -19.02 -3.67 -3.31
N ASP A 195 -18.77 -4.52 -2.34
CA ASP A 195 -19.75 -5.48 -1.79
C ASP A 195 -20.71 -4.84 -0.76
N TRP A 196 -20.50 -3.58 -0.40
CA TRP A 196 -21.44 -2.89 0.48
C TRP A 196 -22.73 -2.54 -0.26
N PRO A 197 -23.90 -2.76 0.37
CA PRO A 197 -25.17 -2.29 -0.18
C PRO A 197 -25.10 -0.79 -0.52
N ALA A 198 -25.65 -0.40 -1.66
CA ALA A 198 -25.59 0.98 -2.14
C ALA A 198 -26.14 2.00 -1.11
N GLU A 199 -27.20 1.61 -0.39
CA GLU A 199 -27.79 2.42 0.68
C GLU A 199 -26.83 2.61 1.85
N LYS A 200 -26.13 1.54 2.30
CA LYS A 200 -25.12 1.60 3.35
C LYS A 200 -23.97 2.51 2.95
N LEU A 201 -23.51 2.39 1.71
CA LEU A 201 -22.42 3.23 1.19
C LEU A 201 -22.84 4.71 1.12
N ALA A 202 -24.06 5.00 0.66
CA ALA A 202 -24.60 6.36 0.62
C ALA A 202 -24.75 6.95 2.04
N GLN A 203 -25.26 6.18 3.00
CA GLN A 203 -25.37 6.59 4.40
C GLN A 203 -23.99 6.86 5.02
N ALA A 204 -23.02 5.98 4.80
CA ALA A 204 -21.67 6.13 5.32
C ALA A 204 -20.96 7.37 4.75
N ARG A 205 -21.19 7.69 3.47
CA ARG A 205 -20.71 8.95 2.86
C ARG A 205 -21.38 10.17 3.49
N ALA A 206 -22.71 10.14 3.63
CA ALA A 206 -23.47 11.26 4.19
C ALA A 206 -23.12 11.52 5.66
N SER A 207 -22.82 10.49 6.44
CA SER A 207 -22.42 10.60 7.84
C SER A 207 -20.95 11.00 8.04
N GLY A 208 -20.11 11.00 6.99
CA GLY A 208 -18.68 11.27 7.13
C GLY A 208 -17.90 10.14 7.83
N SER A 209 -18.37 8.89 7.69
CA SER A 209 -17.70 7.70 8.25
C SER A 209 -16.77 6.98 7.26
N LEU A 210 -16.40 7.64 6.17
CA LEU A 210 -15.46 7.14 5.18
C LEU A 210 -14.34 8.16 4.92
N ILE A 211 -13.16 7.67 4.57
CA ILE A 211 -11.99 8.47 4.16
C ILE A 211 -11.84 8.36 2.63
N ASP A 212 -11.47 9.46 1.97
CA ASP A 212 -11.06 9.39 0.57
C ASP A 212 -9.64 8.83 0.43
N ALA A 213 -9.39 8.06 -0.64
CA ALA A 213 -8.07 7.51 -0.92
C ALA A 213 -6.99 8.60 -1.09
N ALA A 214 -7.38 9.80 -1.53
CA ALA A 214 -6.49 10.94 -1.64
C ALA A 214 -5.95 11.40 -0.27
N GLU A 215 -6.77 11.39 0.78
CA GLU A 215 -6.35 11.76 2.14
C GLU A 215 -5.30 10.77 2.68
N VAL A 216 -5.47 9.47 2.39
CA VAL A 216 -4.45 8.46 2.73
C VAL A 216 -3.15 8.72 1.97
N ALA A 217 -3.23 9.08 0.70
CA ALA A 217 -2.06 9.39 -0.13
C ALA A 217 -1.31 10.64 0.36
N GLU A 218 -2.01 11.65 0.86
CA GLU A 218 -1.37 12.84 1.47
C GLU A 218 -0.56 12.48 2.71
N VAL A 219 -1.08 11.58 3.55
CA VAL A 219 -0.35 11.09 4.73
C VAL A 219 0.88 10.28 4.32
N LEU A 220 0.77 9.41 3.31
CA LEU A 220 1.92 8.68 2.77
C LEU A 220 2.99 9.64 2.24
N LEU A 221 2.60 10.68 1.50
CA LEU A 221 3.52 11.71 1.02
C LEU A 221 4.15 12.47 2.20
N PHE A 222 3.38 12.80 3.23
CA PHE A 222 3.91 13.41 4.45
C PHE A 222 4.96 12.52 5.11
N MET A 223 4.75 11.21 5.23
CA MET A 223 5.73 10.26 5.79
C MET A 223 7.04 10.26 4.99
N LEU A 224 6.95 10.25 3.66
CA LEU A 224 8.10 10.23 2.75
C LEU A 224 8.93 11.52 2.81
N THR A 225 8.27 12.66 2.97
CA THR A 225 8.91 13.99 2.92
C THR A 225 9.52 14.45 4.25
N ARG A 226 9.47 13.62 5.30
CA ARG A 226 10.17 13.94 6.55
C ARG A 226 11.69 13.87 6.38
N PRO A 227 12.45 14.67 7.15
CA PRO A 227 13.92 14.58 7.14
C PRO A 227 14.41 13.15 7.32
N ARG A 228 15.51 12.77 6.65
CA ARG A 228 16.05 11.39 6.68
C ARG A 228 16.38 10.88 8.10
N GLY A 229 16.64 11.77 9.04
CA GLY A 229 16.84 11.42 10.45
C GLY A 229 15.56 11.06 11.22
N MET A 230 14.38 11.11 10.56
CA MET A 230 13.09 10.80 11.17
C MET A 230 12.40 9.68 10.40
N THR A 231 11.86 8.71 11.11
CA THR A 231 10.94 7.70 10.59
C THR A 231 9.60 7.83 11.27
N ILE A 232 8.55 8.05 10.50
CA ILE A 232 7.18 7.87 11.00
C ILE A 232 6.88 6.39 10.89
N ARG A 233 6.73 5.74 12.05
CA ARG A 233 6.60 4.29 12.15
C ARG A 233 5.23 3.80 11.69
N ASP A 234 4.18 4.51 12.11
CA ASP A 234 2.79 4.12 11.92
C ASP A 234 1.90 5.34 12.04
N VAL A 235 0.89 5.44 11.16
CA VAL A 235 -0.13 6.48 11.22
C VAL A 235 -1.49 5.82 11.09
N VAL A 236 -2.33 6.00 12.11
CA VAL A 236 -3.72 5.55 12.12
C VAL A 236 -4.60 6.70 11.66
N LEU A 237 -5.44 6.46 10.67
CA LEU A 237 -6.40 7.43 10.13
C LEU A 237 -7.82 6.92 10.37
N MET A 238 -8.64 7.74 10.99
CA MET A 238 -10.05 7.41 11.26
C MET A 238 -10.95 8.52 10.74
N PRO A 239 -12.08 8.18 10.10
CA PRO A 239 -13.13 9.16 9.90
C PRO A 239 -13.63 9.67 11.25
N THR A 240 -14.00 10.95 11.32
CA THR A 240 -14.44 11.56 12.59
C THR A 240 -15.71 10.90 13.15
N ASN A 241 -16.58 10.44 12.27
CA ASN A 241 -17.87 9.83 12.65
C ASN A 241 -17.84 8.31 12.47
N PHE A 242 -16.70 7.67 12.75
CA PHE A 242 -16.56 6.22 12.76
C PHE A 242 -16.22 5.77 14.17
N ASP A 243 -17.06 4.92 14.74
CA ASP A 243 -16.83 4.25 16.02
C ASP A 243 -16.59 2.75 15.80
N LEU A 244 -15.77 2.16 16.69
CA LEU A 244 -15.33 0.76 16.61
C LEU A 244 -16.17 -0.14 17.50
#